data_702b7236d0b3cfdbb460a21e8b16fafa
#
_entry.id   702b7236d0b3cfdbb460a21e8b16fafa
#
_cell.length_a   1.000
_cell.length_b   1.000
_cell.length_c   1.000
_cell.angle_alpha   90.00
_cell.angle_beta   90.00
_cell.angle_gamma   90.00
#
_symmetry.space_group_name_H-M   'P 1'
#
loop_
_entity.id
_entity.type
_entity.pdbx_description
1 polymer ?
#
loop_
_entity_poly.entity_id
_entity_poly.type
_entity_poly.pdbx_seq_one_letter_code
_entity_poly.pdbx_strand_id
1 'polypeptide(L)'
;MGQQDAMFALKAGQIDGFVCCDPYASIAEFEGFGHIMFTSWGINMPKDGSLPESDDWARCCTLAMNKDFANQHPELARRLVYAHMLSIKYLYEHPYNASMMFADGFDCDPYVGLRTVYMKTVAEGRTITWHWSQANLQNDEDFDTQFTNPSIIEKDICYTNIFEASLKRATELADSAGLDDFDSYIKEKVDPISPLGITFEDWYDHAKTIDGISDEDAVDISKTATPYLNENVEGTDKK
;
A
#
# COMPACT_ATOMS: atom_id res chain seq x y z
N MET A 1 6.04 8.33 -19.76
CA MET A 1 5.87 6.86 -19.91
C MET A 1 5.05 6.40 -18.72
N GLY A 2 4.00 5.62 -18.94
CA GLY A 2 3.22 5.01 -17.86
C GLY A 2 4.04 3.95 -17.12
N GLN A 3 3.63 3.57 -15.91
CA GLN A 3 4.37 2.58 -15.13
C GLN A 3 4.39 1.20 -15.80
N GLN A 4 3.27 0.80 -16.39
CA GLN A 4 3.18 -0.44 -17.16
C GLN A 4 4.07 -0.39 -18.42
N ASP A 5 4.10 0.74 -19.11
CA ASP A 5 4.98 0.91 -20.27
C ASP A 5 6.45 0.83 -19.87
N ALA A 6 6.82 1.39 -18.69
CA ALA A 6 8.18 1.30 -18.15
C ALA A 6 8.57 -0.16 -17.82
N MET A 7 7.66 -0.93 -17.28
CA MET A 7 7.87 -2.37 -17.05
C MET A 7 8.13 -3.12 -18.37
N PHE A 8 7.34 -2.86 -19.41
CA PHE A 8 7.57 -3.46 -20.72
C PHE A 8 8.86 -2.99 -21.39
N ALA A 9 9.25 -1.71 -21.19
CA ALA A 9 10.52 -1.20 -21.68
C ALA A 9 11.73 -1.88 -20.99
N LEU A 10 11.64 -2.15 -19.68
CA LEU A 10 12.63 -2.96 -18.98
C LEU A 10 12.70 -4.37 -19.54
N LYS A 11 11.57 -5.05 -19.70
CA LYS A 11 11.49 -6.40 -20.31
C LYS A 11 12.09 -6.46 -21.71
N ALA A 12 11.95 -5.38 -22.47
CA ALA A 12 12.52 -5.25 -23.82
C ALA A 12 14.00 -4.80 -23.82
N GLY A 13 14.63 -4.56 -22.69
CA GLY A 13 16.00 -4.08 -22.57
C GLY A 13 16.21 -2.65 -23.09
N GLN A 14 15.16 -1.85 -23.09
CA GLN A 14 15.22 -0.44 -23.54
C GLN A 14 15.61 0.52 -22.42
N ILE A 15 15.45 0.10 -21.18
CA ILE A 15 15.85 0.82 -19.97
C ILE A 15 16.50 -0.16 -18.99
N ASP A 16 17.34 0.36 -18.08
CA ASP A 16 18.06 -0.45 -17.09
C ASP A 16 17.33 -0.56 -15.75
N GLY A 17 16.33 0.27 -15.50
CA GLY A 17 15.54 0.28 -14.30
C GLY A 17 14.40 1.31 -14.34
N PHE A 18 13.45 1.20 -13.41
CA PHE A 18 12.34 2.13 -13.28
C PHE A 18 11.86 2.22 -11.83
N VAL A 19 11.12 3.26 -11.52
CA VAL A 19 10.43 3.46 -10.23
C VAL A 19 8.92 3.41 -10.49
N CYS A 20 8.22 2.67 -9.68
CA CYS A 20 6.78 2.45 -9.88
C CYS A 20 6.06 2.18 -8.56
N CYS A 21 4.73 2.20 -8.61
CA CYS A 21 3.87 1.60 -7.60
C CYS A 21 3.61 0.12 -7.92
N ASP A 22 3.06 -0.61 -6.95
CA ASP A 22 2.63 -1.99 -7.17
C ASP A 22 1.58 -2.09 -8.30
N PRO A 23 1.52 -3.24 -9.01
CA PRO A 23 2.33 -4.46 -8.85
C PRO A 23 3.53 -4.57 -9.82
N TYR A 24 3.87 -3.54 -10.57
CA TYR A 24 4.74 -3.66 -11.75
C TYR A 24 6.15 -4.15 -11.45
N ALA A 25 6.73 -3.73 -10.33
CA ALA A 25 8.03 -4.25 -9.91
C ALA A 25 7.94 -5.73 -9.49
N SER A 26 6.89 -6.10 -8.79
CA SER A 26 6.63 -7.48 -8.38
C SER A 26 6.36 -8.41 -9.57
N ILE A 27 5.70 -7.91 -10.62
CA ILE A 27 5.53 -8.65 -11.88
C ILE A 27 6.89 -8.88 -12.56
N ALA A 28 7.72 -7.83 -12.63
CA ALA A 28 9.05 -7.94 -13.25
C ALA A 28 9.94 -8.96 -12.54
N GLU A 29 9.87 -9.02 -11.21
CA GLU A 29 10.61 -9.98 -10.40
C GLU A 29 10.05 -11.40 -10.56
N PHE A 30 8.74 -11.57 -10.50
CA PHE A 30 8.07 -12.86 -10.68
C PHE A 30 8.34 -13.45 -12.07
N GLU A 31 8.30 -12.65 -13.12
CA GLU A 31 8.60 -13.08 -14.49
C GLU A 31 10.13 -13.21 -14.76
N GLY A 32 10.98 -12.82 -13.84
CA GLY A 32 12.44 -13.03 -13.90
C GLY A 32 13.20 -12.09 -14.83
N PHE A 33 12.61 -10.97 -15.25
CA PHE A 33 13.29 -9.97 -16.10
C PHE A 33 13.69 -8.70 -15.33
N GLY A 34 13.38 -8.61 -14.04
CA GLY A 34 13.77 -7.51 -13.17
C GLY A 34 14.01 -7.99 -11.73
N HIS A 35 14.52 -7.10 -10.91
CA HIS A 35 14.73 -7.34 -9.49
C HIS A 35 14.38 -6.08 -8.69
N ILE A 36 13.65 -6.25 -7.59
CA ILE A 36 13.32 -5.12 -6.70
C ILE A 36 14.57 -4.76 -5.89
N MET A 37 15.12 -3.59 -6.13
CA MET A 37 16.32 -3.11 -5.46
C MET A 37 16.02 -2.55 -4.06
N PHE A 38 14.91 -1.84 -3.91
CA PHE A 38 14.45 -1.29 -2.64
C PHE A 38 12.97 -0.86 -2.75
N THR A 39 12.32 -0.73 -1.60
CA THR A 39 10.98 -0.12 -1.49
C THR A 39 11.08 1.15 -0.64
N SER A 40 10.22 2.13 -0.93
CA SER A 40 10.20 3.40 -0.17
C SER A 40 9.90 3.17 1.32
N TRP A 41 9.12 2.15 1.62
CA TRP A 41 8.76 1.78 2.98
C TRP A 41 9.88 1.03 3.71
N GLY A 42 10.60 0.16 3.01
CA GLY A 42 11.67 -0.64 3.58
C GLY A 42 12.87 0.16 4.11
N ILE A 43 13.02 1.43 3.71
CA ILE A 43 14.09 2.32 4.18
C ILE A 43 13.81 2.78 5.61
N ASN A 44 12.55 3.03 5.96
CA ASN A 44 12.13 3.62 7.23
C ASN A 44 11.45 2.62 8.18
N MET A 45 11.28 1.37 7.75
CA MET A 45 10.64 0.36 8.59
C MET A 45 11.56 -0.09 9.72
N PRO A 46 11.08 -0.12 10.96
CA PRO A 46 11.81 -0.74 12.07
C PRO A 46 12.08 -2.21 11.76
N LYS A 47 13.34 -2.64 11.94
CA LYS A 47 13.79 -4.03 11.66
C LYS A 47 13.15 -5.07 12.59
N ASP A 48 12.53 -4.63 13.67
CA ASP A 48 11.84 -5.48 14.65
C ASP A 48 10.37 -5.75 14.29
N GLY A 49 9.91 -5.26 13.13
CA GLY A 49 8.53 -5.41 12.66
C GLY A 49 7.51 -4.52 13.38
N SER A 50 7.96 -3.62 14.27
CA SER A 50 7.07 -2.61 14.84
C SER A 50 6.59 -1.66 13.75
N LEU A 51 5.40 -1.05 13.95
CA LEU A 51 5.00 0.06 13.10
C LEU A 51 5.93 1.24 13.35
N PRO A 52 6.39 1.95 12.31
CA PRO A 52 6.99 3.25 12.50
C PRO A 52 6.00 4.13 13.28
N GLU A 53 6.50 4.99 14.13
CA GLU A 53 5.65 5.99 14.77
C GLU A 53 4.89 6.71 13.65
N SER A 54 3.58 6.89 13.83
CA SER A 54 2.62 7.28 12.78
C SER A 54 2.98 8.57 12.04
N ASP A 55 3.94 9.31 12.57
CA ASP A 55 4.35 10.62 12.08
C ASP A 55 5.60 10.60 11.18
N ASP A 56 6.24 9.43 11.02
CA ASP A 56 7.56 9.34 10.36
C ASP A 56 7.48 8.97 8.88
N TRP A 57 6.30 8.73 8.31
CA TRP A 57 6.20 8.31 6.91
C TRP A 57 5.27 9.19 6.06
N ALA A 58 5.76 9.47 4.86
CA ALA A 58 4.98 10.09 3.81
C ALA A 58 3.98 9.06 3.22
N ARG A 59 2.86 9.53 2.71
CA ARG A 59 1.88 8.68 2.05
C ARG A 59 2.26 8.44 0.60
N CYS A 60 2.03 7.22 0.13
CA CYS A 60 2.17 6.90 -1.28
C CYS A 60 0.90 7.24 -2.07
N CYS A 61 -0.25 6.74 -1.61
CA CYS A 61 -1.51 6.86 -2.34
C CYS A 61 -2.64 7.31 -1.41
N THR A 62 -3.55 8.10 -1.95
CA THR A 62 -4.73 8.60 -1.22
C THR A 62 -5.98 8.49 -2.06
N LEU A 63 -7.13 8.32 -1.42
CA LEU A 63 -8.42 8.51 -2.07
C LEU A 63 -8.66 10.00 -2.28
N ALA A 64 -8.64 10.44 -3.53
CA ALA A 64 -8.94 11.82 -3.90
C ALA A 64 -10.37 11.95 -4.44
N MET A 65 -11.03 13.06 -4.10
CA MET A 65 -12.38 13.36 -4.55
C MET A 65 -12.47 14.80 -5.04
N ASN A 66 -13.22 15.03 -6.11
CA ASN A 66 -13.46 16.38 -6.60
C ASN A 66 -14.21 17.20 -5.52
N LYS A 67 -13.68 18.37 -5.19
CA LYS A 67 -14.21 19.24 -4.13
C LYS A 67 -15.66 19.67 -4.39
N ASP A 68 -15.98 20.06 -5.61
CA ASP A 68 -17.34 20.51 -5.95
C ASP A 68 -18.33 19.35 -5.88
N PHE A 69 -17.93 18.15 -6.33
CA PHE A 69 -18.72 16.94 -6.15
C PHE A 69 -18.99 16.65 -4.67
N ALA A 70 -17.97 16.68 -3.82
CA ALA A 70 -18.12 16.41 -2.40
C ALA A 70 -19.04 17.45 -1.70
N ASN A 71 -18.97 18.71 -2.10
CA ASN A 71 -19.81 19.78 -1.57
C ASN A 71 -21.26 19.70 -2.07
N GLN A 72 -21.46 19.36 -3.34
CA GLN A 72 -22.81 19.27 -3.94
C GLN A 72 -23.52 17.96 -3.56
N HIS A 73 -22.76 16.88 -3.30
CA HIS A 73 -23.27 15.56 -3.02
C HIS A 73 -22.67 14.95 -1.74
N PRO A 74 -22.83 15.58 -0.57
CA PRO A 74 -22.12 15.19 0.64
C PRO A 74 -22.45 13.77 1.11
N GLU A 75 -23.70 13.32 0.93
CA GLU A 75 -24.10 11.96 1.29
C GLU A 75 -23.46 10.90 0.36
N LEU A 76 -23.34 11.21 -0.92
CA LEU A 76 -22.67 10.31 -1.86
C LEU A 76 -21.15 10.27 -1.60
N ALA A 77 -20.54 11.42 -1.34
CA ALA A 77 -19.15 11.51 -0.93
C ALA A 77 -18.87 10.67 0.32
N ARG A 78 -19.71 10.77 1.33
CA ARG A 78 -19.64 9.95 2.55
C ARG A 78 -19.70 8.45 2.25
N ARG A 79 -20.62 8.02 1.40
CA ARG A 79 -20.76 6.61 1.00
C ARG A 79 -19.54 6.09 0.25
N LEU A 80 -18.92 6.91 -0.60
CA LEU A 80 -17.69 6.56 -1.31
C LEU A 80 -16.51 6.38 -0.34
N VAL A 81 -16.35 7.29 0.62
CA VAL A 81 -15.33 7.15 1.67
C VAL A 81 -15.58 5.88 2.47
N TYR A 82 -16.82 5.65 2.90
CA TYR A 82 -17.18 4.45 3.65
C TYR A 82 -16.94 3.15 2.86
N ALA A 83 -17.30 3.12 1.58
CA ALA A 83 -17.03 1.98 0.71
C ALA A 83 -15.52 1.70 0.58
N HIS A 84 -14.71 2.76 0.44
CA HIS A 84 -13.25 2.61 0.41
C HIS A 84 -12.70 2.01 1.71
N MET A 85 -13.19 2.44 2.85
CA MET A 85 -12.73 1.90 4.14
C MET A 85 -13.23 0.48 4.39
N LEU A 86 -14.44 0.15 3.95
CA LEU A 86 -14.91 -1.25 3.93
C LEU A 86 -14.01 -2.13 3.06
N SER A 87 -13.48 -1.59 1.95
CA SER A 87 -12.53 -2.31 1.11
C SER A 87 -11.20 -2.54 1.83
N ILE A 88 -10.73 -1.58 2.61
CA ILE A 88 -9.53 -1.74 3.46
C ILE A 88 -9.79 -2.81 4.53
N LYS A 89 -10.94 -2.74 5.22
CA LYS A 89 -11.33 -3.80 6.19
C LYS A 89 -11.38 -5.17 5.53
N TYR A 90 -12.02 -5.28 4.37
CA TYR A 90 -12.12 -6.52 3.61
C TYR A 90 -10.74 -7.12 3.31
N LEU A 91 -9.78 -6.29 2.94
CA LEU A 91 -8.41 -6.71 2.64
C LEU A 91 -7.74 -7.37 3.86
N TYR A 92 -7.99 -6.88 5.08
CA TYR A 92 -7.48 -7.48 6.31
C TYR A 92 -8.29 -8.70 6.77
N GLU A 93 -9.60 -8.70 6.54
CA GLU A 93 -10.52 -9.75 6.97
C GLU A 93 -10.58 -10.93 6.00
N HIS A 94 -10.21 -10.71 4.73
CA HIS A 94 -10.23 -11.69 3.65
C HIS A 94 -8.97 -11.60 2.79
N PRO A 95 -7.78 -11.83 3.38
CA PRO A 95 -6.52 -11.52 2.72
C PRO A 95 -6.25 -12.36 1.47
N TYR A 96 -6.67 -13.62 1.44
CA TYR A 96 -6.52 -14.47 0.25
C TYR A 96 -7.44 -14.00 -0.89
N ASN A 97 -8.74 -13.83 -0.60
CA ASN A 97 -9.70 -13.38 -1.60
C ASN A 97 -9.37 -11.97 -2.12
N ALA A 98 -8.93 -11.06 -1.25
CA ALA A 98 -8.48 -9.73 -1.65
C ALA A 98 -7.26 -9.80 -2.57
N SER A 99 -6.34 -10.74 -2.33
CA SER A 99 -5.18 -10.98 -3.21
C SER A 99 -5.60 -11.46 -4.60
N MET A 100 -6.59 -12.33 -4.67
CA MET A 100 -7.13 -12.79 -5.97
C MET A 100 -7.84 -11.66 -6.72
N MET A 101 -8.61 -10.84 -6.01
CA MET A 101 -9.25 -9.65 -6.60
C MET A 101 -8.21 -8.63 -7.09
N PHE A 102 -7.10 -8.46 -6.36
CA PHE A 102 -6.00 -7.62 -6.78
C PHE A 102 -5.35 -8.15 -8.06
N ALA A 103 -5.05 -9.45 -8.09
CA ALA A 103 -4.43 -10.09 -9.26
C ALA A 103 -5.32 -9.97 -10.51
N ASP A 104 -6.63 -10.19 -10.38
CA ASP A 104 -7.60 -10.03 -11.46
C ASP A 104 -7.67 -8.56 -11.94
N GLY A 105 -7.72 -7.61 -11.00
CA GLY A 105 -7.80 -6.19 -11.32
C GLY A 105 -6.58 -5.62 -12.04
N PHE A 106 -5.40 -6.21 -11.83
CA PHE A 106 -4.14 -5.81 -12.49
C PHE A 106 -3.69 -6.77 -13.60
N ASP A 107 -4.49 -7.79 -13.91
CA ASP A 107 -4.16 -8.82 -14.91
C ASP A 107 -2.75 -9.41 -14.68
N CYS A 108 -2.48 -9.81 -13.43
CA CYS A 108 -1.20 -10.40 -13.03
C CYS A 108 -1.37 -11.79 -12.38
N ASP A 109 -0.27 -12.50 -12.23
CA ASP A 109 -0.29 -13.83 -11.61
C ASP A 109 -0.84 -13.76 -10.18
N PRO A 110 -1.71 -14.69 -9.75
CA PRO A 110 -2.24 -14.77 -8.38
C PRO A 110 -1.18 -14.72 -7.28
N TYR A 111 0.01 -15.28 -7.53
CA TYR A 111 1.13 -15.18 -6.59
C TYR A 111 1.57 -13.73 -6.38
N VAL A 112 1.62 -12.92 -7.44
CA VAL A 112 1.95 -11.48 -7.33
C VAL A 112 0.93 -10.76 -6.47
N GLY A 113 -0.37 -11.10 -6.62
CA GLY A 113 -1.44 -10.58 -5.76
C GLY A 113 -1.21 -10.92 -4.29
N LEU A 114 -0.95 -12.19 -3.98
CA LEU A 114 -0.66 -12.65 -2.62
C LEU A 114 0.55 -11.94 -2.01
N ARG A 115 1.65 -11.86 -2.76
CA ARG A 115 2.86 -11.17 -2.31
C ARG A 115 2.62 -9.69 -2.06
N THR A 116 1.91 -9.01 -2.95
CA THR A 116 1.61 -7.58 -2.80
C THR A 116 0.76 -7.31 -1.56
N VAL A 117 -0.29 -8.09 -1.32
CA VAL A 117 -1.13 -7.92 -0.13
C VAL A 117 -0.32 -8.22 1.15
N TYR A 118 0.47 -9.28 1.17
CA TYR A 118 1.38 -9.56 2.28
C TYR A 118 2.35 -8.40 2.55
N MET A 119 3.00 -7.89 1.51
CA MET A 119 3.91 -6.75 1.63
C MET A 119 3.24 -5.55 2.30
N LYS A 120 2.06 -5.17 1.83
CA LYS A 120 1.35 -3.96 2.28
C LYS A 120 0.65 -4.12 3.63
N THR A 121 0.41 -5.34 4.07
CA THR A 121 -0.31 -5.59 5.33
C THR A 121 0.55 -6.17 6.44
N VAL A 122 1.73 -6.69 6.13
CA VAL A 122 2.63 -7.34 7.09
C VAL A 122 4.08 -6.89 6.94
N ALA A 123 4.71 -7.15 5.78
CA ALA A 123 6.16 -6.99 5.64
C ALA A 123 6.62 -5.52 5.70
N GLU A 124 5.84 -4.61 5.15
CA GLU A 124 6.06 -3.17 5.20
C GLU A 124 5.22 -2.48 6.30
N GLY A 125 4.66 -3.26 7.22
CA GLY A 125 3.75 -2.79 8.24
C GLY A 125 2.29 -2.68 7.76
N ARG A 126 1.46 -1.91 8.47
CA ARG A 126 0.05 -1.69 8.14
C ARG A 126 -0.11 -0.51 7.18
N THR A 127 0.53 -0.58 6.01
CA THR A 127 0.60 0.55 5.06
C THR A 127 -0.73 0.86 4.36
N ILE A 128 -1.65 -0.11 4.29
CA ILE A 128 -3.01 0.12 3.82
C ILE A 128 -3.89 0.49 5.01
N THR A 129 -4.24 1.76 5.12
CA THR A 129 -4.90 2.33 6.29
C THR A 129 -5.93 3.37 5.93
N TRP A 130 -6.92 3.60 6.80
CA TRP A 130 -7.77 4.79 6.78
C TRP A 130 -7.41 5.78 7.89
N HIS A 131 -6.31 5.54 8.58
CA HIS A 131 -5.79 6.46 9.58
C HIS A 131 -5.33 7.77 8.94
N TRP A 132 -5.60 8.87 9.61
CA TRP A 132 -5.17 10.21 9.23
C TRP A 132 -4.21 10.76 10.27
N SER A 133 -3.12 11.31 9.80
CA SER A 133 -2.21 12.09 10.65
C SER A 133 -1.92 13.44 9.99
N GLN A 134 -2.07 14.51 10.76
CA GLN A 134 -1.69 15.85 10.29
C GLN A 134 -0.18 15.93 10.07
N ALA A 135 0.61 15.22 10.88
CA ALA A 135 2.06 15.15 10.71
C ALA A 135 2.45 14.46 9.39
N ASN A 136 1.76 13.40 9.00
CA ASN A 136 2.00 12.76 7.71
C ASN A 136 1.69 13.69 6.52
N LEU A 137 0.66 14.53 6.65
CA LEU A 137 0.36 15.56 5.63
C LEU A 137 1.46 16.61 5.57
N GLN A 138 1.96 17.04 6.73
CA GLN A 138 3.02 18.01 6.80
C GLN A 138 4.33 17.44 6.23
N ASN A 139 4.64 16.18 6.50
CA ASN A 139 5.81 15.51 5.93
C ASN A 139 5.74 15.43 4.39
N ASP A 140 4.55 15.16 3.82
CA ASP A 140 4.35 15.20 2.36
C ASP A 140 4.60 16.61 1.80
N GLU A 141 4.06 17.65 2.48
CA GLU A 141 4.26 19.05 2.07
C GLU A 141 5.73 19.45 2.18
N ASP A 142 6.40 19.09 3.25
CA ASP A 142 7.82 19.39 3.47
C ASP A 142 8.70 18.69 2.43
N PHE A 143 8.38 17.44 2.09
CA PHE A 143 9.05 16.70 1.03
C PHE A 143 8.85 17.37 -0.33
N ASP A 144 7.63 17.70 -0.69
CA ASP A 144 7.31 18.33 -1.96
C ASP A 144 7.97 19.72 -2.07
N THR A 145 7.96 20.51 -1.01
CA THR A 145 8.62 21.83 -1.00
C THR A 145 10.14 21.74 -1.05
N GLN A 146 10.73 20.69 -0.49
CA GLN A 146 12.18 20.51 -0.46
C GLN A 146 12.72 19.98 -1.80
N PHE A 147 11.99 19.09 -2.46
CA PHE A 147 12.46 18.38 -3.64
C PHE A 147 11.81 18.83 -4.96
N THR A 148 10.65 19.47 -4.91
CA THR A 148 9.99 20.01 -6.10
C THR A 148 10.56 21.40 -6.40
N ASN A 149 10.82 21.70 -7.67
CA ASN A 149 11.32 23.01 -8.07
C ASN A 149 10.31 24.10 -7.67
N PRO A 150 10.72 25.01 -6.74
CA PRO A 150 9.81 26.05 -6.23
C PRO A 150 9.29 27.01 -7.30
N SER A 151 9.82 26.97 -8.52
CA SER A 151 9.30 27.73 -9.67
C SER A 151 8.12 27.08 -10.37
N ILE A 152 7.80 25.81 -10.05
CA ILE A 152 6.67 25.06 -10.62
C ILE A 152 5.46 25.13 -9.67
N ILE A 153 5.71 25.23 -8.38
CA ILE A 153 4.67 25.45 -7.38
C ILE A 153 4.46 26.95 -7.29
N GLU A 154 3.39 27.45 -7.87
CA GLU A 154 2.95 28.81 -7.59
C GLU A 154 2.80 28.97 -6.07
N LYS A 155 3.54 29.89 -5.48
CA LYS A 155 3.55 30.15 -4.03
C LYS A 155 2.17 30.45 -3.43
N ASP A 156 1.15 30.68 -4.26
CA ASP A 156 -0.22 30.96 -3.87
C ASP A 156 -1.12 29.72 -3.83
N ILE A 157 -0.64 28.56 -4.32
CA ILE A 157 -1.27 27.28 -4.04
C ILE A 157 -0.61 26.77 -2.76
N CYS A 158 -1.03 27.33 -1.65
CA CYS A 158 -0.59 26.85 -0.35
C CYS A 158 -1.21 25.47 -0.12
N TYR A 159 -0.42 24.44 -0.30
CA TYR A 159 -0.81 23.06 0.00
C TYR A 159 -1.43 22.96 1.39
N THR A 160 -0.89 23.68 2.37
CA THR A 160 -1.38 23.73 3.75
C THR A 160 -2.86 24.11 3.81
N ASN A 161 -3.27 25.19 3.15
CA ASN A 161 -4.67 25.61 3.16
C ASN A 161 -5.61 24.63 2.43
N ILE A 162 -5.13 24.02 1.36
CA ILE A 162 -5.89 23.00 0.62
C ILE A 162 -5.95 21.72 1.44
N PHE A 163 -4.85 21.30 2.05
CA PHE A 163 -4.78 20.12 2.88
C PHE A 163 -5.59 20.26 4.17
N GLU A 164 -5.50 21.37 4.90
CA GLU A 164 -6.28 21.58 6.10
C GLU A 164 -7.78 21.52 5.82
N ALA A 165 -8.26 22.20 4.78
CA ALA A 165 -9.66 22.18 4.38
C ALA A 165 -10.09 20.77 3.93
N SER A 166 -9.24 20.05 3.21
CA SER A 166 -9.50 18.69 2.74
C SER A 166 -9.46 17.69 3.89
N LEU A 167 -8.48 17.81 4.80
CA LEU A 167 -8.37 16.97 5.99
C LEU A 167 -9.60 17.14 6.89
N LYS A 168 -9.98 18.37 7.20
CA LYS A 168 -11.18 18.64 7.97
C LYS A 168 -12.41 18.00 7.35
N ARG A 169 -12.57 18.14 6.05
CA ARG A 169 -13.70 17.54 5.33
C ARG A 169 -13.64 16.01 5.30
N ALA A 170 -12.47 15.43 5.12
CA ALA A 170 -12.29 13.99 5.16
C ALA A 170 -12.59 13.43 6.55
N THR A 171 -12.13 14.09 7.62
CA THR A 171 -12.46 13.72 9.01
C THR A 171 -13.98 13.77 9.25
N GLU A 172 -14.65 14.85 8.85
CA GLU A 172 -16.10 14.96 8.96
C GLU A 172 -16.83 13.83 8.23
N LEU A 173 -16.36 13.43 7.05
CA LEU A 173 -16.93 12.33 6.28
C LEU A 173 -16.67 10.98 6.96
N ALA A 174 -15.48 10.75 7.46
CA ALA A 174 -15.10 9.55 8.18
C ALA A 174 -15.91 9.39 9.48
N ASP A 175 -15.99 10.43 10.31
CA ASP A 175 -16.80 10.45 11.54
C ASP A 175 -18.27 10.18 11.23
N SER A 176 -18.81 10.84 10.21
CA SER A 176 -20.22 10.66 9.79
C SER A 176 -20.49 9.26 9.24
N ALA A 177 -19.47 8.54 8.76
CA ALA A 177 -19.58 7.18 8.29
C ALA A 177 -19.49 6.13 9.41
N GLY A 178 -19.19 6.56 10.65
CA GLY A 178 -19.12 5.66 11.81
C GLY A 178 -17.97 4.69 11.73
N LEU A 179 -16.80 5.19 11.37
CA LEU A 179 -15.60 4.35 11.20
C LEU A 179 -14.91 4.14 12.54
N ASP A 180 -14.56 2.89 12.79
CA ASP A 180 -13.75 2.53 13.94
C ASP A 180 -12.34 3.14 13.81
N ASP A 181 -11.73 3.43 14.96
CA ASP A 181 -10.32 3.78 15.02
C ASP A 181 -9.46 2.65 14.41
N PHE A 182 -8.60 2.99 13.46
CA PHE A 182 -7.83 2.00 12.71
C PHE A 182 -6.88 1.20 13.60
N ASP A 183 -6.18 1.88 14.50
CA ASP A 183 -5.19 1.24 15.35
C ASP A 183 -5.85 0.27 16.35
N SER A 184 -6.99 0.68 16.90
CA SER A 184 -7.82 -0.21 17.74
C SER A 184 -8.34 -1.41 16.95
N TYR A 185 -8.82 -1.18 15.72
CA TYR A 185 -9.26 -2.26 14.83
C TYR A 185 -8.14 -3.26 14.54
N ILE A 186 -6.96 -2.78 14.18
CA ILE A 186 -5.79 -3.64 13.90
C ILE A 186 -5.44 -4.46 15.14
N LYS A 187 -5.26 -3.81 16.28
CA LYS A 187 -4.88 -4.46 17.53
C LYS A 187 -5.87 -5.53 18.00
N GLU A 188 -7.17 -5.28 17.83
CA GLU A 188 -8.22 -6.17 18.33
C GLU A 188 -8.59 -7.28 17.36
N LYS A 189 -8.51 -7.02 16.05
CA LYS A 189 -9.06 -7.90 15.02
C LYS A 189 -8.01 -8.54 14.13
N VAL A 190 -6.91 -7.84 13.84
CA VAL A 190 -5.91 -8.29 12.86
C VAL A 190 -4.69 -8.91 13.54
N ASP A 191 -4.08 -8.22 14.48
CA ASP A 191 -2.85 -8.68 15.14
C ASP A 191 -2.97 -10.06 15.81
N PRO A 192 -4.11 -10.47 16.41
CA PRO A 192 -4.24 -11.81 16.98
C PRO A 192 -4.14 -12.94 15.95
N ILE A 193 -4.45 -12.66 14.69
CA ILE A 193 -4.51 -13.66 13.60
C ILE A 193 -3.32 -13.53 12.66
N SER A 194 -2.96 -12.30 12.33
CA SER A 194 -1.90 -11.96 11.37
C SER A 194 -0.98 -10.89 11.96
N PRO A 195 -0.12 -11.23 12.95
CA PRO A 195 0.79 -10.27 13.56
C PRO A 195 1.85 -9.79 12.56
N LEU A 196 2.43 -8.62 12.81
CA LEU A 196 3.59 -8.15 12.08
C LEU A 196 4.79 -9.11 12.29
N GLY A 197 5.64 -9.21 11.28
CA GLY A 197 6.87 -10.00 11.35
C GLY A 197 6.71 -11.50 11.09
N ILE A 198 5.49 -11.99 10.80
CA ILE A 198 5.34 -13.38 10.32
C ILE A 198 5.90 -13.51 8.90
N THR A 199 6.32 -14.73 8.54
CA THR A 199 6.81 -15.03 7.20
C THR A 199 5.68 -14.99 6.16
N PHE A 200 6.03 -14.92 4.88
CA PHE A 200 5.03 -14.99 3.82
C PHE A 200 4.27 -16.33 3.83
N GLU A 201 4.97 -17.42 4.08
CA GLU A 201 4.41 -18.75 4.16
C GLU A 201 3.40 -18.88 5.30
N ASP A 202 3.75 -18.40 6.50
CA ASP A 202 2.85 -18.41 7.65
C ASP A 202 1.62 -17.51 7.40
N TRP A 203 1.83 -16.33 6.83
CA TRP A 203 0.74 -15.43 6.45
C TRP A 203 -0.17 -16.08 5.39
N TYR A 204 0.40 -16.74 4.40
CA TYR A 204 -0.35 -17.42 3.35
C TYR A 204 -1.24 -18.54 3.92
N ASP A 205 -0.72 -19.34 4.85
CA ASP A 205 -1.51 -20.38 5.53
C ASP A 205 -2.62 -19.79 6.38
N HIS A 206 -2.38 -18.68 7.06
CA HIS A 206 -3.42 -17.94 7.77
C HIS A 206 -4.47 -17.38 6.80
N ALA A 207 -4.06 -16.79 5.69
CA ALA A 207 -4.95 -16.23 4.68
C ALA A 207 -5.88 -17.30 4.08
N LYS A 208 -5.34 -18.48 3.74
CA LYS A 208 -6.15 -19.62 3.30
C LYS A 208 -7.16 -20.03 4.37
N THR A 209 -6.73 -20.15 5.60
CA THR A 209 -7.58 -20.57 6.72
C THR A 209 -8.72 -19.59 6.96
N ILE A 210 -8.44 -18.29 6.96
CA ILE A 210 -9.42 -17.21 7.13
C ILE A 210 -10.49 -17.28 6.04
N ASP A 211 -10.07 -17.42 4.80
CA ASP A 211 -10.96 -17.42 3.63
C ASP A 211 -11.54 -18.80 3.29
N GLY A 212 -11.19 -19.84 4.06
CA GLY A 212 -11.71 -21.20 3.85
C GLY A 212 -11.24 -21.86 2.57
N ILE A 213 -10.04 -21.54 2.11
CA ILE A 213 -9.46 -22.07 0.87
C ILE A 213 -8.82 -23.42 1.14
N SER A 214 -9.21 -24.44 0.38
CA SER A 214 -8.60 -25.77 0.45
C SER A 214 -7.20 -25.78 -0.19
N ASP A 215 -6.36 -26.75 0.19
CA ASP A 215 -5.03 -26.89 -0.43
C ASP A 215 -5.12 -27.24 -1.93
N GLU A 216 -6.22 -27.85 -2.38
CA GLU A 216 -6.45 -28.17 -3.79
C GLU A 216 -6.79 -26.92 -4.63
N ASP A 217 -7.46 -25.94 -4.02
CA ASP A 217 -7.88 -24.69 -4.67
C ASP A 217 -6.87 -23.57 -4.49
N ALA A 218 -5.88 -23.77 -3.64
CA ALA A 218 -4.90 -22.76 -3.29
C ALA A 218 -3.84 -22.57 -4.38
N VAL A 219 -3.38 -21.32 -4.52
CA VAL A 219 -2.27 -20.97 -5.41
C VAL A 219 -1.00 -21.69 -4.95
N ASP A 220 -0.31 -22.37 -5.85
CA ASP A 220 0.97 -23.00 -5.56
C ASP A 220 2.10 -21.95 -5.45
N ILE A 221 2.44 -21.58 -4.22
CA ILE A 221 3.48 -20.59 -3.92
C ILE A 221 4.90 -21.17 -4.01
N SER A 222 5.08 -22.47 -4.25
CA SER A 222 6.39 -23.11 -4.37
C SER A 222 7.09 -22.83 -5.72
N LYS A 223 6.36 -22.34 -6.71
CA LYS A 223 6.81 -22.13 -8.09
C LYS A 223 7.55 -20.83 -8.36
N THR A 224 7.97 -20.11 -7.35
CA THR A 224 8.63 -18.83 -7.55
C THR A 224 10.07 -19.00 -7.95
N ALA A 225 10.42 -18.39 -9.07
CA ALA A 225 11.76 -18.51 -9.65
C ALA A 225 12.81 -17.62 -8.97
N THR A 226 12.42 -16.68 -8.11
CA THR A 226 13.33 -15.67 -7.55
C THR A 226 13.09 -15.48 -6.06
N PRO A 227 14.14 -15.49 -5.21
CA PRO A 227 14.02 -15.13 -3.81
C PRO A 227 13.54 -13.70 -3.68
N TYR A 228 12.45 -13.48 -2.96
CA TYR A 228 11.93 -12.16 -2.73
C TYR A 228 12.76 -11.41 -1.67
N LEU A 229 12.64 -10.09 -1.64
CA LEU A 229 13.43 -9.11 -0.85
C LEU A 229 13.83 -9.48 0.58
N ASN A 230 13.14 -10.39 1.26
CA ASN A 230 13.46 -10.73 2.66
C ASN A 230 14.85 -11.38 2.84
N GLU A 231 15.45 -11.93 1.78
CA GLU A 231 16.78 -12.52 1.84
C GLU A 231 17.90 -11.55 1.44
N ASN A 232 17.58 -10.41 0.82
CA ASN A 232 18.57 -9.53 0.20
C ASN A 232 18.85 -8.22 0.95
N VAL A 233 18.12 -7.92 2.03
CA VAL A 233 18.39 -6.72 2.84
C VAL A 233 19.71 -6.86 3.64
N GLU A 234 20.21 -8.07 3.84
CA GLU A 234 21.49 -8.30 4.49
C GLU A 234 22.73 -8.15 3.55
N GLY A 235 22.52 -8.03 2.25
CA GLY A 235 23.60 -8.07 1.25
C GLY A 235 24.21 -6.74 0.83
N THR A 236 23.63 -5.60 1.18
CA THR A 236 24.10 -4.29 0.71
C THR A 236 25.17 -3.64 1.56
N ASP A 237 25.52 -4.21 2.71
CA ASP A 237 26.56 -3.67 3.60
C ASP A 237 27.98 -4.20 3.30
N LYS A 238 28.21 -4.82 2.14
CA LYS A 238 29.54 -5.26 1.74
C LYS A 238 29.93 -4.72 0.36
N LYS A 239 30.21 -3.41 0.31
CA LYS A 239 31.28 -2.87 -0.55
C LYS A 239 31.74 -1.50 -0.05
#